data_238e22afe0ba04028abccbb92763e0cb
#
_entry.id   238e22afe0ba04028abccbb92763e0cb
#
_cell.length_a   1.000
_cell.length_b   1.000
_cell.length_c   1.000
_cell.angle_alpha   90.00
_cell.angle_beta   90.00
_cell.angle_gamma   90.00
#
_symmetry.space_group_name_H-M   'P 1'
#
loop_
_entity.id
_entity.type
_entity.pdbx_description
1 polymer ?
#
loop_
_entity_poly.entity_id
_entity_poly.type
_entity_poly.pdbx_seq_one_letter_code
_entity_poly.pdbx_strand_id
1 'polypeptide(L)'
;TEDIGLIDPADYYKYTYATDALGFKYIFDYAQSVGRPCVINFSEGSLQDFRGDDQLYYAILDSLTGPGRIIVSAAGNIGGVKNYIRKPAGTASAGSFLTASDGYLMHTLKSDNNFTARLKFYVTGQQPISCDIASEHVLATADSTLTYDVEIAGDTCRVSVLAYPSCYDAAEMAYDLTLTGPKALGQTL
;
A
#
# COMPACT_ATOMS: atom_id res chain seq x y z
N THR A 1 20.24 -7.22 -3.54
CA THR A 1 18.93 -7.68 -3.05
C THR A 1 19.20 -8.75 -2.03
N GLU A 2 19.09 -8.41 -0.77
CA GLU A 2 19.12 -9.38 0.30
C GLU A 2 17.95 -10.34 0.12
N ASP A 3 18.24 -11.61 0.30
CA ASP A 3 17.20 -12.63 0.28
C ASP A 3 16.36 -12.44 1.54
N ILE A 4 15.23 -11.75 1.39
CA ILE A 4 14.28 -11.44 2.47
C ILE A 4 13.87 -12.72 3.21
N GLY A 5 13.94 -13.89 2.56
CA GLY A 5 13.70 -15.19 3.17
C GLY A 5 14.66 -15.56 4.31
N LEU A 6 15.78 -14.84 4.46
CA LEU A 6 16.75 -15.04 5.56
C LEU A 6 16.49 -14.15 6.77
N ILE A 7 15.55 -13.20 6.68
CA ILE A 7 15.22 -12.27 7.77
C ILE A 7 14.00 -12.82 8.50
N ASP A 8 14.08 -12.90 9.83
CA ASP A 8 12.92 -13.25 10.65
C ASP A 8 11.80 -12.21 10.40
N PRO A 9 10.57 -12.63 10.06
CA PRO A 9 9.44 -11.71 9.90
C PRO A 9 9.23 -10.75 11.07
N ALA A 10 9.56 -11.17 12.29
CA ALA A 10 9.53 -10.30 13.46
C ALA A 10 10.52 -9.13 13.40
N ASP A 11 11.53 -9.23 12.53
CA ASP A 11 12.57 -8.21 12.37
C ASP A 11 12.38 -7.32 11.13
N TYR A 12 11.36 -7.55 10.30
CA TYR A 12 11.09 -6.76 9.09
C TYR A 12 10.95 -5.27 9.38
N TYR A 13 10.41 -4.89 10.54
CA TYR A 13 10.31 -3.49 10.94
C TYR A 13 11.65 -2.77 11.10
N LYS A 14 12.75 -3.51 11.25
CA LYS A 14 14.11 -2.97 11.34
C LYS A 14 14.65 -2.54 9.97
N TYR A 15 14.08 -3.08 8.90
CA TYR A 15 14.46 -2.81 7.51
C TYR A 15 13.40 -1.93 6.85
N THR A 16 13.16 -0.78 7.47
CA THR A 16 12.19 0.21 7.03
C THR A 16 12.89 1.35 6.30
N TYR A 17 12.13 2.32 5.85
CA TYR A 17 12.60 3.56 5.20
C TYR A 17 13.70 4.30 5.98
N ALA A 18 13.73 4.14 7.30
CA ALA A 18 14.82 4.67 8.11
C ALA A 18 16.17 4.07 7.71
N THR A 19 16.20 2.80 7.35
CA THR A 19 17.41 2.11 6.87
C THR A 19 17.85 2.68 5.52
N ASP A 20 16.92 2.89 4.59
CA ASP A 20 17.20 3.48 3.28
C ASP A 20 17.71 4.91 3.45
N ALA A 21 17.03 5.72 4.26
CA ALA A 21 17.43 7.10 4.54
C ALA A 21 18.83 7.18 5.17
N LEU A 22 19.16 6.28 6.09
CA LEU A 22 20.49 6.18 6.68
C LEU A 22 21.54 5.76 5.64
N GLY A 23 21.19 4.84 4.75
CA GLY A 23 22.06 4.43 3.64
C GLY A 23 22.37 5.59 2.70
N PHE A 24 21.34 6.36 2.29
CA PHE A 24 21.52 7.56 1.46
C PHE A 24 22.38 8.61 2.16
N LYS A 25 22.11 8.85 3.44
CA LYS A 25 22.92 9.78 4.25
C LYS A 25 24.38 9.35 4.27
N TYR A 26 24.66 8.09 4.54
CA TYR A 26 26.01 7.57 4.58
C TYR A 26 26.77 7.79 3.24
N ILE A 27 26.11 7.51 2.12
CA ILE A 27 26.69 7.68 0.78
C ILE A 27 26.99 9.16 0.51
N PHE A 28 26.06 10.07 0.84
CA PHE A 28 26.26 11.51 0.64
C PHE A 28 27.31 12.09 1.57
N ASP A 29 27.37 11.66 2.83
CA ASP A 29 28.39 12.09 3.78
C ASP A 29 29.80 11.67 3.30
N TYR A 30 29.92 10.44 2.78
CA TYR A 30 31.17 9.98 2.19
C TYR A 30 31.57 10.83 0.96
N ALA A 31 30.65 11.05 0.04
CA ALA A 31 30.91 11.87 -1.14
C ALA A 31 31.36 13.30 -0.77
N GLN A 32 30.71 13.88 0.24
CA GLN A 32 31.09 15.18 0.79
C GLN A 32 32.48 15.16 1.41
N SER A 33 32.83 14.11 2.13
CA SER A 33 34.14 13.97 2.77
C SER A 33 35.30 13.95 1.77
N VAL A 34 35.04 13.47 0.56
CA VAL A 34 36.02 13.43 -0.55
C VAL A 34 35.85 14.58 -1.56
N GLY A 35 34.94 15.53 -1.27
CA GLY A 35 34.73 16.72 -2.07
C GLY A 35 34.13 16.46 -3.47
N ARG A 36 33.29 15.44 -3.63
CA ARG A 36 32.72 15.04 -4.91
C ARG A 36 31.18 15.12 -4.91
N PRO A 37 30.58 15.52 -6.05
CA PRO A 37 29.14 15.35 -6.23
C PRO A 37 28.80 13.85 -6.28
N CYS A 38 27.55 13.53 -5.90
CA CYS A 38 27.07 12.16 -5.85
C CYS A 38 25.67 12.02 -6.43
N VAL A 39 25.47 10.97 -7.20
CA VAL A 39 24.15 10.54 -7.68
C VAL A 39 23.92 9.12 -7.16
N ILE A 40 22.85 8.93 -6.40
CA ILE A 40 22.40 7.61 -5.95
C ILE A 40 21.36 7.12 -6.95
N ASN A 41 21.58 5.96 -7.54
CA ASN A 41 20.56 5.25 -8.32
C ASN A 41 19.89 4.22 -7.40
N PHE A 42 18.61 4.45 -7.09
CA PHE A 42 17.82 3.62 -6.20
C PHE A 42 16.75 2.88 -7.01
N SER A 43 17.03 1.63 -7.35
CA SER A 43 16.16 0.78 -8.19
C SER A 43 15.29 -0.15 -7.34
N GLU A 44 14.76 0.37 -6.27
CA GLU A 44 13.83 -0.29 -5.36
C GLU A 44 12.55 0.55 -5.24
N GLY A 45 11.46 -0.07 -4.79
CA GLY A 45 10.22 0.63 -4.59
C GLY A 45 9.10 -0.28 -4.10
N SER A 46 8.08 0.33 -3.53
CA SER A 46 6.85 -0.31 -3.10
C SER A 46 5.65 0.33 -3.79
N LEU A 47 4.61 -0.45 -4.03
CA LEU A 47 3.30 0.04 -4.48
C LEU A 47 2.38 0.41 -3.31
N GLN A 48 2.84 0.19 -2.08
CA GLN A 48 2.09 0.48 -0.88
C GLN A 48 2.25 1.94 -0.48
N ASP A 49 1.16 2.53 -0.01
CA ASP A 49 1.24 3.78 0.74
C ASP A 49 1.86 3.52 2.11
N PHE A 50 2.70 4.41 2.56
CA PHE A 50 3.43 4.29 3.81
C PHE A 50 2.65 4.92 4.97
N ARG A 51 1.42 4.64 5.20
CA ARG A 51 0.55 4.90 6.36
C ARG A 51 0.96 6.10 7.25
N GLY A 52 1.32 7.25 6.64
CA GLY A 52 1.68 8.47 7.37
C GLY A 52 3.17 8.63 7.72
N ASP A 53 3.99 7.61 7.63
CA ASP A 53 5.46 7.71 7.80
C ASP A 53 6.14 8.37 6.59
N ASP A 54 5.44 8.48 5.49
CA ASP A 54 5.91 9.06 4.24
C ASP A 54 6.37 10.50 4.40
N GLN A 55 5.64 11.32 5.15
CA GLN A 55 5.99 12.73 5.33
C GLN A 55 7.35 12.87 6.00
N LEU A 56 7.63 12.06 7.01
CA LEU A 56 8.93 12.06 7.66
C LEU A 56 10.02 11.57 6.71
N TYR A 57 9.75 10.50 5.96
CA TYR A 57 10.69 9.95 4.99
C TYR A 57 11.01 10.98 3.90
N TYR A 58 10.00 11.61 3.30
CA TYR A 58 10.20 12.65 2.29
C TYR A 58 10.92 13.88 2.84
N ALA A 59 10.60 14.31 4.05
CA ALA A 59 11.34 15.41 4.69
C ALA A 59 12.82 15.07 4.89
N ILE A 60 13.14 13.83 5.22
CA ILE A 60 14.53 13.36 5.30
C ILE A 60 15.18 13.39 3.93
N LEU A 61 14.54 12.85 2.88
CA LEU A 61 15.07 12.86 1.51
C LEU A 61 15.32 14.29 1.02
N ASP A 62 14.38 15.20 1.28
CA ASP A 62 14.52 16.62 0.94
C ASP A 62 15.72 17.25 1.66
N SER A 63 15.96 16.88 2.90
CA SER A 63 17.13 17.37 3.66
C SER A 63 18.47 16.83 3.15
N LEU A 64 18.46 15.63 2.57
CA LEU A 64 19.64 14.95 2.05
C LEU A 64 20.00 15.39 0.63
N THR A 65 19.01 15.78 -0.17
CA THR A 65 19.19 16.15 -1.57
C THR A 65 19.51 17.65 -1.75
N GLY A 66 20.07 18.01 -2.89
CA GLY A 66 20.42 19.39 -3.21
C GLY A 66 21.52 19.48 -4.26
N PRO A 67 22.12 20.64 -4.48
CA PRO A 67 23.21 20.78 -5.45
C PRO A 67 24.34 19.78 -5.17
N GLY A 68 24.63 18.94 -6.17
CA GLY A 68 25.65 17.89 -6.07
C GLY A 68 25.22 16.63 -5.31
N ARG A 69 23.97 16.54 -4.84
CA ARG A 69 23.41 15.38 -4.12
C ARG A 69 22.06 15.03 -4.73
N ILE A 70 22.01 13.99 -5.55
CA ILE A 70 20.83 13.61 -6.33
C ILE A 70 20.47 12.15 -6.03
N ILE A 71 19.19 11.87 -5.83
CA ILE A 71 18.64 10.51 -5.78
C ILE A 71 17.76 10.34 -7.02
N VAL A 72 17.99 9.26 -7.75
CA VAL A 72 17.18 8.84 -8.91
C VAL A 72 16.50 7.53 -8.53
N SER A 73 15.19 7.57 -8.44
CA SER A 73 14.37 6.39 -8.11
C SER A 73 13.77 5.76 -9.37
N ALA A 74 13.57 4.45 -9.34
CA ALA A 74 12.87 3.73 -10.39
C ALA A 74 11.35 3.98 -10.31
N ALA A 75 10.71 4.08 -11.48
CA ALA A 75 9.24 4.16 -11.57
C ALA A 75 8.55 2.78 -11.43
N GLY A 76 9.32 1.70 -11.24
CA GLY A 76 8.83 0.33 -11.13
C GLY A 76 8.69 -0.41 -12.46
N ASN A 77 8.52 -1.73 -12.39
CA ASN A 77 8.45 -2.65 -13.54
C ASN A 77 7.02 -3.02 -13.93
N ILE A 78 6.05 -2.14 -13.68
CA ILE A 78 4.61 -2.41 -13.78
C ILE A 78 3.92 -1.67 -14.93
N GLY A 79 4.66 -1.22 -15.93
CA GLY A 79 4.14 -0.43 -17.06
C GLY A 79 3.02 -1.08 -17.87
N GLY A 80 2.83 -2.40 -17.76
CA GLY A 80 1.72 -3.14 -18.38
C GLY A 80 0.52 -3.39 -17.46
N VAL A 81 0.57 -2.97 -16.21
CA VAL A 81 -0.45 -3.24 -15.20
C VAL A 81 -1.19 -1.95 -14.83
N LYS A 82 -2.53 -2.04 -14.76
CA LYS A 82 -3.34 -0.95 -14.22
C LYS A 82 -3.43 -1.12 -12.70
N ASN A 83 -2.54 -0.45 -12.00
CA ASN A 83 -2.47 -0.46 -10.52
C ASN A 83 -3.21 0.71 -9.87
N TYR A 84 -3.86 1.56 -10.67
CA TYR A 84 -4.59 2.72 -10.22
C TYR A 84 -5.86 2.94 -11.04
N ILE A 85 -6.97 3.19 -10.36
CA ILE A 85 -8.26 3.54 -10.97
C ILE A 85 -8.81 4.78 -10.28
N ARG A 86 -9.15 5.78 -11.06
CA ARG A 86 -9.86 6.96 -10.57
C ARG A 86 -11.34 6.88 -10.96
N LYS A 87 -12.23 7.08 -9.99
CA LYS A 87 -13.65 7.27 -10.27
C LYS A 87 -13.82 8.60 -10.99
N PRO A 88 -14.39 8.62 -12.22
CA PRO A 88 -14.62 9.89 -12.93
C PRO A 88 -15.59 10.79 -12.17
N ALA A 89 -15.35 12.10 -12.23
CA ALA A 89 -16.28 13.07 -11.67
C ALA A 89 -17.67 12.91 -12.31
N GLY A 90 -18.72 13.02 -11.49
CA GLY A 90 -20.11 12.90 -11.95
C GLY A 90 -20.61 11.47 -12.15
N THR A 91 -19.77 10.44 -12.00
CA THR A 91 -20.26 9.04 -12.01
C THR A 91 -20.69 8.60 -10.62
N ALA A 92 -21.79 7.84 -10.54
CA ALA A 92 -22.30 7.32 -9.28
C ALA A 92 -21.34 6.27 -8.68
N SER A 93 -20.71 5.44 -9.51
CA SER A 93 -19.81 4.36 -9.08
C SER A 93 -18.71 4.10 -10.09
N ALA A 94 -17.63 3.46 -9.63
CA ALA A 94 -16.60 2.84 -10.46
C ALA A 94 -16.21 1.53 -9.80
N GLY A 95 -15.64 0.61 -10.56
CA GLY A 95 -15.21 -0.68 -10.03
C GLY A 95 -14.18 -1.35 -10.91
N SER A 96 -13.55 -2.38 -10.37
CA SER A 96 -12.57 -3.22 -11.05
C SER A 96 -12.61 -4.62 -10.51
N PHE A 97 -11.96 -5.53 -11.25
CA PHE A 97 -11.66 -6.86 -10.76
C PHE A 97 -10.29 -6.86 -10.10
N LEU A 98 -10.20 -7.50 -8.95
CA LEU A 98 -8.96 -7.71 -8.21
C LEU A 98 -8.75 -9.22 -8.08
N THR A 99 -7.51 -9.65 -8.09
CA THR A 99 -7.14 -11.06 -7.92
C THR A 99 -6.34 -11.19 -6.62
N ALA A 100 -6.82 -12.06 -5.73
CA ALA A 100 -6.04 -12.44 -4.56
C ALA A 100 -4.88 -13.35 -4.98
N SER A 101 -3.73 -13.21 -4.33
CA SER A 101 -2.57 -14.09 -4.50
C SER A 101 -2.28 -14.81 -3.19
N ASP A 102 -2.19 -16.14 -3.24
CA ASP A 102 -1.93 -16.96 -2.06
C ASP A 102 -2.86 -16.69 -0.86
N GLY A 103 -4.14 -16.40 -1.17
CA GLY A 103 -5.14 -16.07 -0.14
C GLY A 103 -5.03 -14.66 0.43
N TYR A 104 -4.26 -13.78 -0.20
CA TYR A 104 -4.06 -12.41 0.24
C TYR A 104 -4.37 -11.40 -0.87
N LEU A 105 -5.06 -10.34 -0.49
CA LEU A 105 -5.27 -9.15 -1.31
C LEU A 105 -5.16 -7.92 -0.42
N MET A 106 -4.47 -6.90 -0.90
CA MET A 106 -4.51 -5.57 -0.30
C MET A 106 -4.77 -4.53 -1.39
N HIS A 107 -5.64 -3.58 -1.07
CA HIS A 107 -5.96 -2.46 -1.95
C HIS A 107 -6.26 -1.21 -1.14
N THR A 108 -5.69 -0.07 -1.53
CA THR A 108 -5.95 1.20 -0.88
C THR A 108 -6.99 2.00 -1.66
N LEU A 109 -8.07 2.39 -0.98
CA LEU A 109 -9.06 3.33 -1.48
C LEU A 109 -8.77 4.71 -0.90
N LYS A 110 -8.90 5.76 -1.71
CA LYS A 110 -8.72 7.15 -1.25
C LYS A 110 -9.93 7.98 -1.60
N SER A 111 -10.38 8.80 -0.67
CA SER A 111 -11.54 9.67 -0.87
C SER A 111 -11.53 10.86 0.08
N ASP A 112 -11.95 12.01 -0.41
CA ASP A 112 -12.27 13.22 0.35
C ASP A 112 -13.74 13.26 0.83
N ASN A 113 -14.55 12.25 0.45
CA ASN A 113 -15.95 12.15 0.78
C ASN A 113 -16.30 10.75 1.31
N ASN A 114 -17.42 10.66 2.03
CA ASN A 114 -17.97 9.35 2.42
C ASN A 114 -18.35 8.53 1.18
N PHE A 115 -18.11 7.23 1.26
CA PHE A 115 -18.44 6.29 0.18
C PHE A 115 -18.83 4.92 0.76
N THR A 116 -19.43 4.10 -0.09
CA THR A 116 -19.61 2.67 0.19
C THR A 116 -18.82 1.84 -0.83
N ALA A 117 -17.90 1.04 -0.36
CA ALA A 117 -17.22 0.02 -1.16
C ALA A 117 -18.05 -1.26 -1.12
N ARG A 118 -18.40 -1.79 -2.29
CA ARG A 118 -19.03 -3.10 -2.40
C ARG A 118 -18.04 -4.11 -2.94
N LEU A 119 -17.68 -5.07 -2.11
CA LEU A 119 -16.91 -6.24 -2.50
C LEU A 119 -17.86 -7.31 -3.01
N LYS A 120 -17.52 -7.91 -4.14
CA LYS A 120 -18.22 -9.08 -4.67
C LYS A 120 -17.22 -10.20 -4.89
N PHE A 121 -17.48 -11.32 -4.25
CA PHE A 121 -16.67 -12.53 -4.39
C PHE A 121 -17.36 -13.47 -5.37
N TYR A 122 -16.68 -13.78 -6.44
CA TYR A 122 -17.17 -14.67 -7.48
C TYR A 122 -16.55 -16.05 -7.30
N VAL A 123 -17.37 -17.06 -7.09
CA VAL A 123 -16.97 -18.46 -6.99
C VAL A 123 -17.66 -19.23 -8.10
N THR A 124 -16.90 -20.04 -8.84
CA THR A 124 -17.43 -20.83 -9.95
C THR A 124 -18.58 -21.72 -9.48
N GLY A 125 -19.73 -21.62 -10.16
CA GLY A 125 -20.92 -22.41 -9.86
C GLY A 125 -21.75 -21.94 -8.66
N GLN A 126 -21.42 -20.80 -8.05
CA GLN A 126 -22.16 -20.22 -6.94
C GLN A 126 -22.68 -18.81 -7.25
N GLN A 127 -23.66 -18.35 -6.50
CA GLN A 127 -24.07 -16.94 -6.54
C GLN A 127 -22.99 -16.08 -5.90
N PRO A 128 -22.71 -14.88 -6.44
CA PRO A 128 -21.73 -13.98 -5.85
C PRO A 128 -22.10 -13.59 -4.42
N ILE A 129 -21.13 -13.65 -3.53
CA ILE A 129 -21.24 -13.17 -2.16
C ILE A 129 -20.89 -11.68 -2.17
N SER A 130 -21.67 -10.85 -1.49
CA SER A 130 -21.46 -9.40 -1.43
C SER A 130 -21.28 -8.94 0.00
N CYS A 131 -20.40 -7.96 0.15
CA CYS A 131 -20.08 -7.33 1.41
C CYS A 131 -19.95 -5.82 1.18
N ASP A 132 -20.70 -5.01 1.92
CA ASP A 132 -20.71 -3.56 1.80
C ASP A 132 -19.97 -2.93 2.99
N ILE A 133 -19.05 -2.02 2.68
CA ILE A 133 -18.23 -1.28 3.64
C ILE A 133 -18.55 0.20 3.48
N ALA A 134 -19.21 0.79 4.47
CA ALA A 134 -19.39 2.23 4.53
C ALA A 134 -18.19 2.89 5.23
N SER A 135 -17.57 3.86 4.58
CA SER A 135 -16.38 4.56 5.13
C SER A 135 -16.65 5.19 6.50
N GLU A 136 -17.84 5.72 6.70
CA GLU A 136 -18.29 6.30 7.97
C GLU A 136 -18.35 5.28 9.12
N HIS A 137 -18.66 4.01 8.82
CA HIS A 137 -18.61 2.95 9.84
C HIS A 137 -17.17 2.63 10.25
N VAL A 138 -16.23 2.65 9.30
CA VAL A 138 -14.81 2.46 9.60
C VAL A 138 -14.30 3.57 10.52
N LEU A 139 -14.62 4.83 10.19
CA LEU A 139 -14.20 6.00 10.96
C LEU A 139 -14.87 6.08 12.34
N ALA A 140 -16.00 5.44 12.53
CA ALA A 140 -16.71 5.42 13.83
C ALA A 140 -16.11 4.42 14.83
N THR A 141 -15.23 3.52 14.39
CA THR A 141 -14.52 2.59 15.30
C THR A 141 -13.40 3.30 16.06
N ALA A 142 -13.09 2.84 17.27
CA ALA A 142 -12.13 3.52 18.16
C ALA A 142 -10.71 3.61 17.57
N ASP A 143 -10.32 2.63 16.75
CA ASP A 143 -9.03 2.51 16.11
C ASP A 143 -9.09 2.72 14.57
N SER A 144 -10.23 3.21 14.08
CA SER A 144 -10.50 3.36 12.65
C SER A 144 -10.30 2.06 11.86
N THR A 145 -10.56 0.91 12.51
CA THR A 145 -10.43 -0.42 11.92
C THR A 145 -11.75 -1.17 11.99
N LEU A 146 -12.23 -1.65 10.86
CA LEU A 146 -13.40 -2.53 10.74
C LEU A 146 -12.95 -3.90 10.23
N THR A 147 -13.33 -4.96 10.94
CA THR A 147 -12.98 -6.34 10.56
C THR A 147 -14.20 -7.23 10.66
N TYR A 148 -14.38 -8.12 9.68
CA TYR A 148 -15.43 -9.13 9.66
C TYR A 148 -15.00 -10.35 8.84
N ASP A 149 -15.62 -11.48 9.14
CA ASP A 149 -15.37 -12.73 8.45
C ASP A 149 -16.44 -12.95 7.37
N VAL A 150 -16.02 -13.49 6.22
CA VAL A 150 -16.87 -13.80 5.06
C VAL A 150 -16.61 -15.26 4.67
N GLU A 151 -17.66 -16.04 4.51
CA GLU A 151 -17.53 -17.41 4.01
C GLU A 151 -17.43 -17.41 2.49
N ILE A 152 -16.31 -17.86 1.95
CA ILE A 152 -16.03 -17.91 0.52
C ILE A 152 -15.63 -19.35 0.16
N ALA A 153 -16.42 -20.01 -0.67
CA ALA A 153 -16.17 -21.39 -1.13
C ALA A 153 -16.05 -22.43 0.02
N GLY A 154 -16.64 -22.17 1.17
CA GLY A 154 -16.57 -23.03 2.35
C GLY A 154 -15.40 -22.72 3.29
N ASP A 155 -14.63 -21.71 2.98
CA ASP A 155 -13.53 -21.22 3.82
C ASP A 155 -13.86 -19.87 4.43
N THR A 156 -13.51 -19.69 5.70
CA THR A 156 -13.62 -18.39 6.37
C THR A 156 -12.48 -17.47 5.94
N CYS A 157 -12.84 -16.38 5.29
CA CYS A 157 -11.93 -15.31 4.90
C CYS A 157 -12.15 -14.08 5.75
N ARG A 158 -11.09 -13.35 6.07
CA ARG A 158 -11.17 -12.12 6.85
C ARG A 158 -11.01 -10.89 5.96
N VAL A 159 -11.99 -10.00 6.02
CA VAL A 159 -11.92 -8.67 5.44
C VAL A 159 -11.62 -7.68 6.57
N SER A 160 -10.59 -6.87 6.38
CA SER A 160 -10.21 -5.80 7.31
C SER A 160 -10.06 -4.49 6.55
N VAL A 161 -10.53 -3.40 7.14
CA VAL A 161 -10.36 -2.06 6.59
C VAL A 161 -9.80 -1.14 7.67
N LEU A 162 -8.66 -0.54 7.42
CA LEU A 162 -8.02 0.46 8.27
C LEU A 162 -8.08 1.81 7.60
N ALA A 163 -8.66 2.82 8.27
CA ALA A 163 -8.67 4.20 7.78
C ALA A 163 -7.60 5.06 8.45
N TYR A 164 -6.97 5.94 7.66
CA TYR A 164 -5.97 6.90 8.14
C TYR A 164 -5.91 8.12 7.22
N PRO A 165 -5.43 9.30 7.71
CA PRO A 165 -5.25 10.47 6.87
C PRO A 165 -4.28 10.20 5.72
N SER A 166 -4.62 10.61 4.51
CA SER A 166 -3.71 10.53 3.37
C SER A 166 -2.52 11.47 3.59
N CYS A 167 -1.31 10.99 3.25
CA CYS A 167 -0.11 11.82 3.32
C CYS A 167 0.00 12.84 2.16
N TYR A 168 -0.79 12.64 1.09
CA TYR A 168 -0.72 13.48 -0.11
C TYR A 168 -1.69 14.65 -0.11
N ASP A 169 -2.81 14.51 0.59
CA ASP A 169 -3.83 15.56 0.69
C ASP A 169 -4.49 15.49 2.08
N ALA A 170 -4.42 16.58 2.83
CA ALA A 170 -4.98 16.67 4.18
C ALA A 170 -6.51 16.54 4.24
N ALA A 171 -7.21 16.73 3.12
CA ALA A 171 -8.65 16.53 3.02
C ALA A 171 -9.04 15.09 2.65
N GLU A 172 -8.06 14.28 2.23
CA GLU A 172 -8.29 12.92 1.75
C GLU A 172 -8.02 11.90 2.86
N MET A 173 -8.88 10.92 2.98
CA MET A 173 -8.67 9.72 3.81
C MET A 173 -8.28 8.54 2.94
N ALA A 174 -7.34 7.76 3.42
CA ALA A 174 -6.94 6.47 2.86
C ALA A 174 -7.58 5.34 3.66
N TYR A 175 -7.97 4.27 2.97
CA TYR A 175 -8.60 3.07 3.52
C TYR A 175 -7.91 1.84 2.96
N ASP A 176 -7.09 1.19 3.76
CA ASP A 176 -6.47 -0.08 3.40
C ASP A 176 -7.46 -1.21 3.59
N LEU A 177 -7.93 -1.74 2.48
CA LEU A 177 -8.76 -2.93 2.42
C LEU A 177 -7.84 -4.14 2.29
N THR A 178 -7.92 -5.06 3.24
CA THR A 178 -7.17 -6.32 3.23
C THR A 178 -8.13 -7.48 3.26
N LEU A 179 -7.90 -8.46 2.40
CA LEU A 179 -8.54 -9.77 2.45
C LEU A 179 -7.49 -10.82 2.75
N THR A 180 -7.74 -11.65 3.74
CA THR A 180 -6.91 -12.82 4.07
C THR A 180 -7.77 -14.08 4.11
N GLY A 181 -7.27 -15.16 3.52
CA GLY A 181 -7.94 -16.45 3.44
C GLY A 181 -6.95 -17.58 3.15
N PRO A 182 -7.44 -18.78 2.83
CA PRO A 182 -6.58 -19.90 2.47
C PRO A 182 -5.75 -19.60 1.23
N LYS A 183 -4.54 -20.17 1.15
CA LYS A 183 -3.63 -19.97 -0.01
C LYS A 183 -4.25 -20.36 -1.35
N ALA A 184 -5.19 -21.30 -1.38
CA ALA A 184 -5.91 -21.71 -2.58
C ALA A 184 -6.92 -20.68 -3.10
N LEU A 185 -7.25 -19.63 -2.32
CA LEU A 185 -8.28 -18.65 -2.68
C LEU A 185 -7.99 -17.94 -4.02
N GLY A 186 -6.73 -17.64 -4.31
CA GLY A 186 -6.32 -17.01 -5.56
C GLY A 186 -6.40 -17.90 -6.80
N GLN A 187 -6.63 -19.20 -6.65
CA GLN A 187 -6.74 -20.16 -7.77
C GLN A 187 -8.18 -20.39 -8.23
N THR A 188 -9.15 -19.95 -7.46
CA THR A 188 -10.60 -20.17 -7.68
C THR A 188 -11.39 -18.92 -8.06
N LEU A 189 -10.76 -17.77 -8.11
CA LEU A 189 -11.36 -16.47 -8.45
C LEU A 189 -11.22 -16.14 -9.94
#